data_2e140758ead25fa734f7bdd8354329c8
#
_entry.id   2e140758ead25fa734f7bdd8354329c8
#
_cell.length_a   1.000
_cell.length_b   1.000
_cell.length_c   1.000
_cell.angle_alpha   90.00
_cell.angle_beta   90.00
_cell.angle_gamma   90.00
#
_symmetry.space_group_name_H-M   'P 1'
#
loop_
_entity.id
_entity.type
_entity.pdbx_description
1 polymer ?
#
loop_
_entity_poly.entity_id
_entity_poly.type
_entity_poly.pdbx_seq_one_letter_code
_entity_poly.pdbx_strand_id
1 'polypeptide(L)'
;MKDQITHLPDNADRSVAKQKFKITNWPTYNKALINRGSITFWLDDEAIQAWYESATPSSRGRPQRYSDLAITTVLVIKRVFRLTLRAAQGFIDSIFSLMNVPLRCPDYSCVSRRAKSVNISFKTPTRGEIAHLVIDSTGLKVFGEGEWKVKKHGQERRRIWRKLHLAVDSKTHEIICADLSLNNVTDSEAFPGLIRQTHRKIRSAAADGAYDTRLCHDELRRKKISALIPPRKGAGYWPGEYADRNRAVA
;
A
#
# COMPACT_ATOMS: atom_id res chain seq x y z
N MET A 1 47.73 -0.38 -54.86
CA MET A 1 47.32 -1.01 -53.58
C MET A 1 46.02 -0.37 -53.20
N LYS A 2 44.90 -1.09 -53.29
CA LYS A 2 43.55 -0.58 -52.91
C LYS A 2 43.20 -1.24 -51.60
N ASP A 3 43.02 -0.41 -50.57
CA ASP A 3 42.58 -0.88 -49.24
C ASP A 3 41.13 -1.34 -49.28
N GLN A 4 40.94 -2.62 -48.94
CA GLN A 4 39.61 -3.19 -48.77
C GLN A 4 39.09 -2.82 -47.35
N ILE A 5 38.06 -1.99 -47.34
CA ILE A 5 37.29 -1.73 -46.14
C ILE A 5 36.35 -2.93 -45.93
N THR A 6 36.63 -3.76 -44.96
CA THR A 6 35.73 -4.83 -44.52
C THR A 6 34.57 -4.23 -43.74
N HIS A 7 33.37 -4.27 -44.33
CA HIS A 7 32.12 -4.01 -43.62
C HIS A 7 31.88 -5.11 -42.57
N LEU A 8 31.81 -4.72 -41.32
CA LEU A 8 31.25 -5.57 -40.27
C LEU A 8 29.74 -5.68 -40.47
N PRO A 9 29.13 -6.89 -40.30
CA PRO A 9 27.72 -7.05 -40.51
C PRO A 9 26.92 -6.35 -39.39
N ASP A 10 25.88 -5.64 -39.83
CA ASP A 10 24.87 -4.98 -39.00
C ASP A 10 24.36 -5.88 -37.88
N ASN A 11 24.26 -5.31 -36.71
CA ASN A 11 23.61 -5.92 -35.55
C ASN A 11 22.17 -6.27 -35.89
N ALA A 12 21.96 -7.53 -36.26
CA ALA A 12 20.62 -8.09 -36.35
C ALA A 12 19.92 -7.96 -34.99
N ASP A 13 18.82 -7.25 -35.02
CA ASP A 13 17.87 -7.04 -33.94
C ASP A 13 17.54 -8.39 -33.25
N ARG A 14 18.25 -8.71 -32.17
CA ARG A 14 17.91 -9.83 -31.29
C ARG A 14 16.69 -9.44 -30.48
N SER A 15 15.52 -9.55 -31.09
CA SER A 15 14.27 -9.56 -30.36
C SER A 15 14.29 -10.75 -29.39
N VAL A 16 14.63 -10.47 -28.14
CA VAL A 16 14.51 -11.47 -27.08
C VAL A 16 13.05 -11.86 -27.03
N ALA A 17 12.74 -13.07 -27.48
CA ALA A 17 11.39 -13.61 -27.43
C ALA A 17 10.90 -13.53 -25.98
N LYS A 18 9.81 -12.78 -25.74
CA LYS A 18 9.19 -12.70 -24.43
C LYS A 18 8.87 -14.12 -23.95
N GLN A 19 9.60 -14.61 -22.96
CA GLN A 19 9.30 -15.91 -22.35
C GLN A 19 7.89 -15.86 -21.80
N LYS A 20 6.98 -16.60 -22.43
CA LYS A 20 5.63 -16.79 -21.91
C LYS A 20 5.73 -17.73 -20.71
N PHE A 21 5.61 -17.18 -19.51
CA PHE A 21 5.49 -18.01 -18.31
C PHE A 21 4.27 -18.91 -18.42
N LYS A 22 4.51 -20.23 -18.43
CA LYS A 22 3.46 -21.23 -18.44
C LYS A 22 3.38 -21.86 -17.06
N ILE A 23 2.19 -21.82 -16.47
CA ILE A 23 1.93 -22.47 -15.19
C ILE A 23 1.95 -23.99 -15.44
N THR A 24 2.88 -24.69 -14.78
CA THR A 24 3.03 -26.16 -14.91
C THR A 24 2.38 -26.93 -13.77
N ASN A 25 2.13 -26.26 -12.63
CA ASN A 25 1.58 -26.85 -11.41
C ASN A 25 0.19 -26.30 -11.08
N TRP A 26 -0.74 -26.40 -12.01
CA TRP A 26 -2.11 -25.89 -11.88
C TRP A 26 -2.82 -26.25 -10.56
N PRO A 27 -2.72 -27.49 -10.03
CA PRO A 27 -3.37 -27.84 -8.77
C PRO A 27 -2.87 -26.99 -7.60
N THR A 28 -1.56 -26.80 -7.47
CA THR A 28 -0.95 -25.98 -6.42
C THR A 28 -1.29 -24.51 -6.58
N TYR A 29 -1.25 -24.00 -7.82
CA TYR A 29 -1.62 -22.65 -8.15
C TYR A 29 -3.10 -22.36 -7.80
N ASN A 30 -4.02 -23.22 -8.21
CA ASN A 30 -5.43 -23.08 -7.93
C ASN A 30 -5.71 -23.16 -6.42
N LYS A 31 -5.06 -24.07 -5.70
CA LYS A 31 -5.19 -24.15 -4.23
C LYS A 31 -4.74 -22.86 -3.55
N ALA A 32 -3.65 -22.26 -4.02
CA ALA A 32 -3.20 -20.95 -3.51
C ALA A 32 -4.20 -19.83 -3.78
N LEU A 33 -4.85 -19.82 -4.96
CA LEU A 33 -5.91 -18.86 -5.28
C LEU A 33 -7.16 -19.07 -4.41
N ILE A 34 -7.57 -20.30 -4.19
CA ILE A 34 -8.70 -20.65 -3.30
C ILE A 34 -8.40 -20.20 -1.88
N ASN A 35 -7.19 -20.43 -1.37
CA ASN A 35 -6.79 -20.05 -0.03
C ASN A 35 -6.77 -18.51 0.16
N ARG A 36 -6.55 -17.72 -0.90
CA ARG A 36 -6.67 -16.25 -0.84
C ARG A 36 -8.09 -15.77 -0.55
N GLY A 37 -9.09 -16.58 -0.88
CA GLY A 37 -10.50 -16.30 -0.54
C GLY A 37 -10.90 -16.79 0.85
N SER A 38 -10.03 -17.51 1.55
CA SER A 38 -10.30 -18.00 2.90
C SER A 38 -10.25 -16.85 3.89
N ILE A 39 -11.31 -16.74 4.69
CA ILE A 39 -11.40 -15.72 5.74
C ILE A 39 -11.27 -16.43 7.09
N THR A 40 -10.30 -15.94 7.90
CA THR A 40 -10.15 -16.37 9.28
C THR A 40 -10.34 -15.16 10.18
N PHE A 41 -11.28 -15.24 11.09
CA PHE A 41 -11.51 -14.23 12.11
C PHE A 41 -10.82 -14.67 13.41
N TRP A 42 -9.93 -13.81 13.90
CA TRP A 42 -9.31 -13.97 15.20
C TRP A 42 -9.92 -12.93 16.14
N LEU A 43 -10.51 -13.39 17.22
CA LEU A 43 -11.01 -12.55 18.28
C LEU A 43 -10.31 -13.01 19.56
N ASP A 44 -9.33 -12.25 20.02
CA ASP A 44 -8.64 -12.51 21.26
C ASP A 44 -9.35 -11.86 22.46
N ASP A 45 -9.04 -12.33 23.65
CA ASP A 45 -9.65 -11.82 24.87
C ASP A 45 -9.35 -10.33 25.11
N GLU A 46 -8.18 -9.86 24.68
CA GLU A 46 -7.81 -8.45 24.76
C GLU A 46 -8.71 -7.57 23.87
N ALA A 47 -9.00 -8.03 22.65
CA ALA A 47 -9.92 -7.33 21.75
C ALA A 47 -11.35 -7.32 22.29
N ILE A 48 -11.79 -8.42 22.92
CA ILE A 48 -13.10 -8.50 23.57
C ILE A 48 -13.20 -7.50 24.72
N GLN A 49 -12.21 -7.43 25.60
CA GLN A 49 -12.14 -6.48 26.72
C GLN A 49 -12.06 -5.03 26.24
N ALA A 50 -11.29 -4.78 25.18
CA ALA A 50 -11.10 -3.45 24.59
C ALA A 50 -12.27 -2.98 23.70
N TRP A 51 -13.34 -3.78 23.53
CA TRP A 51 -14.48 -3.43 22.67
C TRP A 51 -15.28 -2.25 23.19
N TYR A 52 -15.45 -2.18 24.51
CA TYR A 52 -16.15 -1.10 25.17
C TYR A 52 -15.20 -0.06 25.72
N GLU A 53 -15.66 1.19 25.79
CA GLU A 53 -14.87 2.27 26.37
C GLU A 53 -14.79 2.10 27.90
N SER A 54 -13.56 2.05 28.40
CA SER A 54 -13.28 1.94 29.84
C SER A 54 -12.90 3.27 30.49
N ALA A 55 -12.59 4.30 29.68
CA ALA A 55 -12.13 5.58 30.18
C ALA A 55 -13.28 6.38 30.84
N THR A 56 -12.97 7.06 31.95
CA THR A 56 -13.88 8.00 32.61
C THR A 56 -14.19 9.16 31.67
N PRO A 57 -15.47 9.55 31.47
CA PRO A 57 -15.81 10.64 30.58
C PRO A 57 -15.13 11.95 31.00
N SER A 58 -14.45 12.58 30.05
CA SER A 58 -13.76 13.87 30.30
C SER A 58 -14.68 15.09 30.20
N SER A 59 -15.94 14.91 29.80
CA SER A 59 -16.88 16.02 29.58
C SER A 59 -18.30 15.69 29.99
N ARG A 60 -19.14 16.75 30.21
CA ARG A 60 -20.58 16.61 30.41
C ARG A 60 -21.24 15.97 29.18
N GLY A 61 -22.09 14.99 29.39
CA GLY A 61 -22.87 14.33 28.34
C GLY A 61 -22.93 12.83 28.52
N ARG A 62 -23.61 12.15 27.59
CA ARG A 62 -23.69 10.70 27.59
C ARG A 62 -22.31 10.10 27.23
N PRO A 63 -21.71 9.26 28.08
CA PRO A 63 -20.39 8.69 27.84
C PRO A 63 -20.39 7.82 26.60
N GLN A 64 -19.23 7.73 25.96
CA GLN A 64 -19.01 6.84 24.84
C GLN A 64 -19.05 5.39 25.34
N ARG A 65 -19.90 4.57 24.74
CA ARG A 65 -20.04 3.16 25.13
C ARG A 65 -19.00 2.26 24.46
N TYR A 66 -18.62 2.58 23.22
CA TYR A 66 -17.75 1.76 22.39
C TYR A 66 -16.39 2.44 22.21
N SER A 67 -15.34 1.67 22.23
CA SER A 67 -13.97 2.16 22.01
C SER A 67 -13.73 2.57 20.56
N ASP A 68 -12.62 3.25 20.31
CA ASP A 68 -12.15 3.54 18.95
C ASP A 68 -11.82 2.27 18.16
N LEU A 69 -11.36 1.21 18.86
CA LEU A 69 -11.13 -0.10 18.26
C LEU A 69 -12.43 -0.68 17.66
N ALA A 70 -13.52 -0.66 18.41
CA ALA A 70 -14.81 -1.17 17.93
C ALA A 70 -15.29 -0.40 16.68
N ILE A 71 -15.20 0.92 16.68
CA ILE A 71 -15.60 1.74 15.54
C ILE A 71 -14.70 1.46 14.32
N THR A 72 -13.39 1.38 14.53
CA THR A 72 -12.41 1.07 13.48
C THR A 72 -12.70 -0.30 12.86
N THR A 73 -12.96 -1.31 13.67
CA THR A 73 -13.30 -2.67 13.21
C THR A 73 -14.52 -2.66 12.30
N VAL A 74 -15.60 -1.97 12.69
CA VAL A 74 -16.80 -1.83 11.85
C VAL A 74 -16.48 -1.14 10.53
N LEU A 75 -15.67 -0.09 10.54
CA LEU A 75 -15.29 0.64 9.33
C LEU A 75 -14.42 -0.20 8.40
N VAL A 76 -13.49 -1.00 8.94
CA VAL A 76 -12.66 -1.93 8.16
C VAL A 76 -13.53 -3.01 7.50
N ILE A 77 -14.37 -3.69 8.27
CA ILE A 77 -15.29 -4.73 7.75
C ILE A 77 -16.20 -4.15 6.67
N LYS A 78 -16.80 -2.98 6.93
CA LYS A 78 -17.60 -2.27 5.92
C LYS A 78 -16.83 -2.06 4.62
N ARG A 79 -15.55 -1.70 4.68
CA ARG A 79 -14.70 -1.46 3.50
C ARG A 79 -14.35 -2.74 2.78
N VAL A 80 -13.89 -3.74 3.50
CA VAL A 80 -13.45 -5.03 2.95
C VAL A 80 -14.60 -5.71 2.20
N PHE A 81 -15.79 -5.76 2.81
CA PHE A 81 -16.97 -6.42 2.23
C PHE A 81 -17.87 -5.48 1.42
N ARG A 82 -17.48 -4.22 1.24
CA ARG A 82 -18.26 -3.19 0.51
C ARG A 82 -19.71 -3.05 1.01
N LEU A 83 -19.91 -3.15 2.32
CA LEU A 83 -21.22 -3.08 2.95
C LEU A 83 -21.68 -1.62 3.19
N THR A 84 -22.99 -1.42 3.29
CA THR A 84 -23.55 -0.21 3.91
C THR A 84 -23.32 -0.27 5.43
N LEU A 85 -23.42 0.84 6.17
CA LEU A 85 -23.25 0.81 7.62
C LEU A 85 -24.27 -0.08 8.34
N ARG A 86 -25.53 -0.08 7.86
CA ARG A 86 -26.58 -0.94 8.42
C ARG A 86 -26.29 -2.41 8.16
N ALA A 87 -25.88 -2.75 6.95
CA ALA A 87 -25.50 -4.12 6.61
C ALA A 87 -24.25 -4.58 7.37
N ALA A 88 -23.27 -3.69 7.60
CA ALA A 88 -22.08 -3.98 8.40
C ALA A 88 -22.45 -4.28 9.86
N GLN A 89 -23.38 -3.53 10.44
CA GLN A 89 -23.89 -3.82 11.79
C GLN A 89 -24.49 -5.21 11.87
N GLY A 90 -25.43 -5.56 10.99
CA GLY A 90 -26.06 -6.89 11.00
C GLY A 90 -25.08 -8.03 10.72
N PHE A 91 -24.10 -7.79 9.84
CA PHE A 91 -23.05 -8.77 9.53
C PHE A 91 -22.16 -9.05 10.76
N ILE A 92 -21.74 -8.03 11.49
CA ILE A 92 -20.90 -8.16 12.68
C ILE A 92 -21.69 -8.81 13.82
N ASP A 93 -22.94 -8.42 14.05
CA ASP A 93 -23.80 -9.03 15.06
C ASP A 93 -24.01 -10.53 14.77
N SER A 94 -24.13 -10.91 13.48
CA SER A 94 -24.21 -12.32 13.06
C SER A 94 -22.90 -13.07 13.36
N ILE A 95 -21.74 -12.47 13.09
CA ILE A 95 -20.44 -13.08 13.43
C ILE A 95 -20.33 -13.31 14.93
N PHE A 96 -20.66 -12.32 15.76
CA PHE A 96 -20.60 -12.46 17.22
C PHE A 96 -21.53 -13.56 17.71
N SER A 97 -22.73 -13.67 17.12
CA SER A 97 -23.66 -14.75 17.42
C SER A 97 -23.11 -16.12 17.03
N LEU A 98 -22.54 -16.26 15.82
CA LEU A 98 -21.95 -17.52 15.33
C LEU A 98 -20.75 -17.96 16.16
N MET A 99 -19.94 -17.02 16.62
CA MET A 99 -18.78 -17.28 17.46
C MET A 99 -19.11 -17.39 18.96
N ASN A 100 -20.39 -17.23 19.32
CA ASN A 100 -20.88 -17.21 20.70
C ASN A 100 -20.14 -16.19 21.60
N VAL A 101 -19.85 -15.00 21.05
CA VAL A 101 -19.14 -13.92 21.74
C VAL A 101 -20.16 -12.93 22.30
N PRO A 102 -20.08 -12.54 23.61
CA PRO A 102 -21.06 -11.66 24.26
C PRO A 102 -20.86 -10.19 23.94
N LEU A 103 -20.56 -9.87 22.67
CA LEU A 103 -20.41 -8.52 22.16
C LEU A 103 -21.61 -8.10 21.31
N ARG A 104 -21.79 -6.79 21.17
CA ARG A 104 -22.73 -6.19 20.23
C ARG A 104 -22.02 -5.19 19.34
N CYS A 105 -22.44 -5.12 18.10
CA CYS A 105 -21.95 -4.10 17.18
C CYS A 105 -22.44 -2.70 17.59
N PRO A 106 -21.61 -1.66 17.46
CA PRO A 106 -22.07 -0.28 17.56
C PRO A 106 -23.18 0.01 16.55
N ASP A 107 -24.19 0.77 16.98
CA ASP A 107 -25.25 1.22 16.08
C ASP A 107 -24.66 2.03 14.89
N TYR A 108 -25.22 1.82 13.69
CA TYR A 108 -24.76 2.44 12.46
C TYR A 108 -24.68 3.98 12.54
N SER A 109 -25.58 4.62 13.32
CA SER A 109 -25.56 6.06 13.53
C SER A 109 -24.40 6.51 14.42
N CYS A 110 -24.06 5.70 15.41
CA CYS A 110 -22.87 5.91 16.26
C CYS A 110 -21.60 5.81 15.42
N VAL A 111 -21.47 4.76 14.62
CA VAL A 111 -20.33 4.58 13.70
C VAL A 111 -20.22 5.76 12.73
N SER A 112 -21.33 6.19 12.12
CA SER A 112 -21.34 7.31 11.18
C SER A 112 -20.85 8.62 11.80
N ARG A 113 -21.24 8.91 13.01
CA ARG A 113 -20.78 10.12 13.73
C ARG A 113 -19.31 10.04 14.08
N ARG A 114 -18.87 8.92 14.65
CA ARG A 114 -17.50 8.74 15.12
C ARG A 114 -16.49 8.51 13.99
N ALA A 115 -16.93 8.06 12.83
CA ALA A 115 -16.05 7.89 11.67
C ALA A 115 -15.28 9.16 11.26
N LYS A 116 -15.74 10.35 11.69
CA LYS A 116 -15.08 11.63 11.41
C LYS A 116 -13.95 11.96 12.41
N SER A 117 -13.99 11.39 13.61
CA SER A 117 -13.10 11.72 14.74
C SER A 117 -12.19 10.57 15.16
N VAL A 118 -12.50 9.33 14.76
CA VAL A 118 -11.68 8.17 15.10
C VAL A 118 -10.30 8.29 14.45
N ASN A 119 -9.27 8.26 15.28
CA ASN A 119 -7.89 8.20 14.82
C ASN A 119 -7.50 6.75 14.56
N ILE A 120 -7.40 6.37 13.28
CA ILE A 120 -7.03 5.02 12.87
C ILE A 120 -5.50 4.97 12.81
N SER A 121 -4.90 4.30 13.79
CA SER A 121 -3.47 3.99 13.79
C SER A 121 -3.27 2.49 13.49
N PHE A 122 -2.68 2.18 12.35
CA PHE A 122 -2.25 0.82 12.05
C PHE A 122 -0.87 0.59 12.67
N LYS A 123 -0.82 -0.27 13.68
CA LYS A 123 0.45 -0.71 14.25
C LYS A 123 0.99 -1.84 13.38
N THR A 124 2.00 -1.56 12.57
CA THR A 124 2.79 -2.60 11.92
C THR A 124 3.76 -3.23 12.94
N PRO A 125 4.13 -4.51 12.79
CA PRO A 125 5.14 -5.12 13.64
C PRO A 125 6.40 -4.25 13.69
N THR A 126 6.85 -3.89 14.87
CA THR A 126 8.03 -3.02 15.06
C THR A 126 9.33 -3.80 15.09
N ARG A 127 9.28 -5.14 15.12
CA ARG A 127 10.42 -6.05 15.23
C ARG A 127 10.69 -6.79 13.93
N GLY A 128 11.93 -7.19 13.75
CA GLY A 128 12.39 -7.94 12.60
C GLY A 128 13.00 -7.07 11.51
N GLU A 129 13.82 -7.68 10.66
CA GLU A 129 14.45 -7.05 9.50
C GLU A 129 13.55 -7.22 8.27
N ILE A 130 13.43 -6.19 7.46
CA ILE A 130 12.79 -6.23 6.14
C ILE A 130 13.89 -6.47 5.12
N ALA A 131 13.86 -7.63 4.44
CA ALA A 131 14.86 -7.96 3.44
C ALA A 131 14.73 -7.06 2.21
N HIS A 132 13.52 -6.95 1.66
CA HIS A 132 13.26 -6.15 0.47
C HIS A 132 11.93 -5.38 0.64
N LEU A 133 12.02 -4.06 0.65
CA LEU A 133 10.88 -3.17 0.64
C LEU A 133 10.55 -2.77 -0.79
N VAL A 134 9.32 -2.92 -1.22
CA VAL A 134 8.83 -2.47 -2.54
C VAL A 134 7.97 -1.24 -2.36
N ILE A 135 8.27 -0.20 -3.12
CA ILE A 135 7.62 1.11 -3.00
C ILE A 135 7.01 1.48 -4.34
N ASP A 136 5.74 1.87 -4.31
CA ASP A 136 5.02 2.33 -5.49
C ASP A 136 3.90 3.30 -5.10
N SER A 137 3.37 4.01 -6.09
CA SER A 137 2.24 4.90 -5.92
C SER A 137 1.11 4.56 -6.90
N THR A 138 -0.12 4.76 -6.46
CA THR A 138 -1.29 4.58 -7.31
C THR A 138 -2.25 5.75 -7.20
N GLY A 139 -2.87 6.12 -8.33
CA GLY A 139 -3.90 7.13 -8.37
C GLY A 139 -5.23 6.60 -7.83
N LEU A 140 -5.79 7.31 -6.85
CA LEU A 140 -7.12 7.03 -6.32
C LEU A 140 -8.09 8.09 -6.77
N LYS A 141 -9.12 7.70 -7.51
CA LYS A 141 -10.21 8.58 -7.87
C LYS A 141 -11.13 8.77 -6.67
N VAL A 142 -11.18 10.00 -6.15
CA VAL A 142 -12.03 10.35 -5.00
C VAL A 142 -13.43 10.74 -5.49
N PHE A 143 -13.47 11.52 -6.57
CA PHE A 143 -14.71 12.03 -7.12
C PHE A 143 -14.62 12.17 -8.65
N GLY A 144 -15.76 12.03 -9.33
CA GLY A 144 -15.91 12.22 -10.77
C GLY A 144 -16.47 10.99 -11.48
N GLU A 145 -16.83 11.18 -12.74
CA GLU A 145 -17.42 10.14 -13.58
C GLU A 145 -16.42 9.05 -13.98
N GLY A 146 -16.92 7.90 -14.42
CA GLY A 146 -16.09 6.79 -14.91
C GLY A 146 -15.26 7.19 -16.13
N GLU A 147 -14.08 6.57 -16.29
CA GLU A 147 -13.15 6.85 -17.39
C GLU A 147 -13.81 6.69 -18.77
N TRP A 148 -14.70 5.70 -18.90
CA TRP A 148 -15.44 5.46 -20.15
C TRP A 148 -16.30 6.66 -20.54
N LYS A 149 -17.01 7.26 -19.58
CA LYS A 149 -17.89 8.41 -19.83
C LYS A 149 -17.09 9.64 -20.24
N VAL A 150 -15.96 9.87 -19.58
CA VAL A 150 -15.03 10.96 -19.91
C VAL A 150 -14.44 10.77 -21.31
N LYS A 151 -14.03 9.53 -21.65
CA LYS A 151 -13.49 9.23 -22.99
C LYS A 151 -14.51 9.44 -24.10
N LYS A 152 -15.80 9.16 -23.83
CA LYS A 152 -16.88 9.29 -24.82
C LYS A 152 -17.45 10.70 -24.94
N HIS A 153 -17.50 11.46 -23.85
CA HIS A 153 -18.22 12.76 -23.78
C HIS A 153 -17.32 13.97 -23.45
N GLY A 154 -16.00 13.78 -23.39
CA GLY A 154 -15.04 14.84 -23.11
C GLY A 154 -14.66 14.98 -21.63
N GLN A 155 -13.92 16.05 -21.29
CA GLN A 155 -13.39 16.26 -19.95
C GLN A 155 -14.50 16.66 -18.96
N GLU A 156 -14.57 15.94 -17.85
CA GLU A 156 -15.39 16.31 -16.70
C GLU A 156 -14.72 17.44 -15.90
N ARG A 157 -15.50 18.46 -15.52
CA ARG A 157 -15.01 19.62 -14.77
C ARG A 157 -14.67 19.34 -13.29
N ARG A 158 -15.14 18.22 -12.72
CA ARG A 158 -15.05 17.89 -11.29
C ARG A 158 -14.41 16.53 -11.05
N ARG A 159 -13.19 16.35 -11.51
CA ARG A 159 -12.40 15.13 -11.21
C ARG A 159 -11.44 15.41 -10.08
N ILE A 160 -11.56 14.66 -9.00
CA ILE A 160 -10.65 14.75 -7.84
C ILE A 160 -9.91 13.43 -7.68
N TRP A 161 -8.61 13.52 -7.75
CA TRP A 161 -7.68 12.41 -7.54
C TRP A 161 -6.81 12.65 -6.32
N ARG A 162 -6.37 11.56 -5.72
CA ARG A 162 -5.32 11.51 -4.71
C ARG A 162 -4.30 10.46 -5.12
N LYS A 163 -3.10 10.55 -4.61
CA LYS A 163 -2.09 9.51 -4.74
C LYS A 163 -1.97 8.75 -3.42
N LEU A 164 -2.02 7.44 -3.50
CA LEU A 164 -1.69 6.55 -2.39
C LEU A 164 -0.30 6.00 -2.63
N HIS A 165 0.62 6.31 -1.72
CA HIS A 165 1.97 5.78 -1.71
C HIS A 165 2.02 4.61 -0.74
N LEU A 166 2.58 3.48 -1.16
CA LEU A 166 2.68 2.26 -0.36
C LEU A 166 4.11 1.77 -0.34
N ALA A 167 4.53 1.27 0.81
CA ALA A 167 5.76 0.51 0.97
C ALA A 167 5.42 -0.84 1.60
N VAL A 168 5.74 -1.92 0.90
CA VAL A 168 5.32 -3.28 1.20
C VAL A 168 6.54 -4.18 1.36
N ASP A 169 6.56 -5.02 2.40
CA ASP A 169 7.56 -6.09 2.52
C ASP A 169 7.29 -7.17 1.46
N SER A 170 8.25 -7.40 0.56
CA SER A 170 8.09 -8.34 -0.55
C SER A 170 7.95 -9.79 -0.09
N LYS A 171 8.42 -10.15 1.11
CA LYS A 171 8.36 -11.50 1.65
C LYS A 171 7.04 -11.80 2.34
N THR A 172 6.56 -10.87 3.17
CA THR A 172 5.35 -11.07 3.98
C THR A 172 4.11 -10.47 3.33
N HIS A 173 4.28 -9.60 2.33
CA HIS A 173 3.24 -8.77 1.70
C HIS A 173 2.53 -7.83 2.69
N GLU A 174 3.15 -7.56 3.84
CA GLU A 174 2.66 -6.57 4.79
C GLU A 174 2.89 -5.16 4.27
N ILE A 175 1.87 -4.32 4.41
CA ILE A 175 2.02 -2.88 4.19
C ILE A 175 2.78 -2.31 5.38
N ILE A 176 4.02 -1.88 5.16
CA ILE A 176 4.89 -1.34 6.20
C ILE A 176 4.64 0.15 6.41
N CYS A 177 4.48 0.89 5.31
CA CYS A 177 4.21 2.33 5.33
C CYS A 177 3.15 2.66 4.30
N ALA A 178 2.32 3.66 4.59
CA ALA A 178 1.33 4.20 3.66
C ALA A 178 1.21 5.71 3.84
N ASP A 179 1.03 6.43 2.75
CA ASP A 179 0.77 7.87 2.77
C ASP A 179 -0.23 8.25 1.67
N LEU A 180 -1.01 9.29 1.92
CA LEU A 180 -2.00 9.79 0.99
C LEU A 180 -1.72 11.26 0.68
N SER A 181 -1.33 11.54 -0.55
CA SER A 181 -1.01 12.88 -1.00
C SER A 181 -2.03 13.46 -1.98
N LEU A 182 -1.91 14.76 -2.23
CA LEU A 182 -2.57 15.42 -3.34
C LEU A 182 -1.99 14.92 -4.67
N ASN A 183 -2.77 14.99 -5.74
CA ASN A 183 -2.37 14.49 -7.05
C ASN A 183 -1.15 15.23 -7.65
N ASN A 184 -0.92 16.45 -7.24
CA ASN A 184 0.20 17.29 -7.69
C ASN A 184 1.51 17.02 -6.94
N VAL A 185 1.48 16.26 -5.83
CA VAL A 185 2.69 15.84 -5.13
C VAL A 185 3.39 14.75 -5.93
N THR A 186 4.68 14.92 -6.17
CA THR A 186 5.48 13.92 -6.89
C THR A 186 5.81 12.73 -5.98
N ASP A 187 6.08 11.58 -6.58
CA ASP A 187 6.40 10.36 -5.83
C ASP A 187 7.69 10.53 -5.02
N SER A 188 8.67 11.23 -5.59
CA SER A 188 9.93 11.54 -4.91
C SER A 188 9.77 12.51 -3.73
N GLU A 189 8.82 13.43 -3.76
CA GLU A 189 8.54 14.35 -2.64
C GLU A 189 7.88 13.61 -1.45
N ALA A 190 7.00 12.66 -1.72
CA ALA A 190 6.35 11.85 -0.69
C ALA A 190 7.31 10.82 -0.05
N PHE A 191 8.32 10.38 -0.79
CA PHE A 191 9.21 9.28 -0.41
C PHE A 191 9.88 9.41 0.96
N PRO A 192 10.52 10.54 1.34
CA PRO A 192 11.17 10.66 2.64
C PRO A 192 10.18 10.51 3.80
N GLY A 193 8.98 11.10 3.68
CA GLY A 193 7.91 10.98 4.67
C GLY A 193 7.44 9.54 4.83
N LEU A 194 7.30 8.81 3.73
CA LEU A 194 6.93 7.41 3.71
C LEU A 194 7.97 6.53 4.42
N ILE A 195 9.25 6.65 4.05
CA ILE A 195 10.34 5.84 4.62
C ILE A 195 10.58 6.14 6.11
N ARG A 196 10.28 7.34 6.58
CA ARG A 196 10.44 7.71 7.99
C ARG A 196 9.39 7.11 8.92
N GLN A 197 8.29 6.59 8.40
CA GLN A 197 7.24 5.95 9.19
C GLN A 197 7.70 4.65 9.86
N THR A 198 8.74 3.97 9.34
CA THR A 198 9.26 2.74 9.94
C THR A 198 10.64 2.94 10.56
N HIS A 199 10.84 2.32 11.73
CA HIS A 199 12.12 2.22 12.40
C HIS A 199 12.79 0.84 12.24
N ARG A 200 12.12 -0.09 11.55
CA ARG A 200 12.66 -1.42 11.25
C ARG A 200 13.90 -1.29 10.36
N LYS A 201 14.85 -2.18 10.56
CA LYS A 201 16.00 -2.30 9.66
C LYS A 201 15.52 -2.82 8.30
N ILE A 202 15.87 -2.11 7.23
CA ILE A 202 15.56 -2.46 5.85
C ILE A 202 16.87 -2.71 5.14
N ARG A 203 17.00 -3.85 4.44
CA ARG A 203 18.24 -4.19 3.71
C ARG A 203 18.27 -3.49 2.36
N SER A 204 17.21 -3.61 1.57
CA SER A 204 17.10 -2.95 0.27
C SER A 204 15.69 -2.43 0.03
N ALA A 205 15.59 -1.40 -0.82
CA ALA A 205 14.31 -0.83 -1.25
C ALA A 205 14.28 -0.74 -2.78
N ALA A 206 13.22 -1.32 -3.36
CA ALA A 206 12.95 -1.28 -4.79
C ALA A 206 11.82 -0.29 -5.09
N ALA A 207 12.01 0.55 -6.09
CA ALA A 207 11.01 1.47 -6.60
C ALA A 207 11.23 1.68 -8.10
N ASP A 208 10.28 2.30 -8.79
CA ASP A 208 10.42 2.60 -10.21
C ASP A 208 11.33 3.82 -10.48
N GLY A 209 11.57 4.14 -11.76
CA GLY A 209 12.43 5.26 -12.18
C GLY A 209 11.89 6.66 -11.83
N ALA A 210 10.63 6.80 -11.39
CA ALA A 210 10.12 8.08 -10.89
C ALA A 210 10.82 8.50 -9.58
N TYR A 211 11.31 7.51 -8.83
CA TYR A 211 12.07 7.71 -7.60
C TYR A 211 13.59 7.90 -7.82
N ASP A 212 14.10 7.87 -9.06
CA ASP A 212 15.51 8.15 -9.36
C ASP A 212 15.82 9.63 -9.20
N THR A 213 15.86 10.08 -7.96
CA THR A 213 16.19 11.46 -7.55
C THR A 213 17.18 11.46 -6.40
N ARG A 214 17.99 12.53 -6.29
CA ARG A 214 18.94 12.68 -5.18
C ARG A 214 18.22 12.59 -3.83
N LEU A 215 17.05 13.21 -3.71
CA LEU A 215 16.24 13.20 -2.49
C LEU A 215 15.93 11.77 -2.01
N CYS A 216 15.53 10.87 -2.91
CA CYS A 216 15.24 9.49 -2.57
C CYS A 216 16.51 8.70 -2.22
N HIS A 217 17.56 8.83 -3.03
CA HIS A 217 18.83 8.13 -2.79
C HIS A 217 19.51 8.61 -1.50
N ASP A 218 19.46 9.90 -1.17
CA ASP A 218 20.02 10.45 0.08
C ASP A 218 19.28 9.90 1.30
N GLU A 219 17.95 9.79 1.24
CA GLU A 219 17.16 9.23 2.32
C GLU A 219 17.46 7.74 2.54
N LEU A 220 17.59 6.95 1.46
CA LEU A 220 17.99 5.55 1.54
C LEU A 220 19.39 5.40 2.12
N ARG A 221 20.35 6.21 1.66
CA ARG A 221 21.72 6.24 2.18
C ARG A 221 21.76 6.58 3.66
N ARG A 222 21.01 7.63 4.08
CA ARG A 222 20.90 8.03 5.49
C ARG A 222 20.46 6.88 6.38
N LYS A 223 19.55 6.03 5.90
CA LYS A 223 19.05 4.83 6.61
C LYS A 223 19.89 3.57 6.34
N LYS A 224 20.96 3.65 5.56
CA LYS A 224 21.82 2.51 5.17
C LYS A 224 21.03 1.41 4.45
N ILE A 225 20.11 1.81 3.55
CA ILE A 225 19.28 0.95 2.73
C ILE A 225 19.87 0.91 1.33
N SER A 226 20.10 -0.28 0.77
CA SER A 226 20.55 -0.43 -0.62
C SER A 226 19.42 -0.07 -1.59
N ALA A 227 19.69 0.83 -2.53
CA ALA A 227 18.73 1.30 -3.51
C ALA A 227 18.66 0.36 -4.71
N LEU A 228 17.46 -0.15 -5.02
CA LEU A 228 17.14 -0.91 -6.23
C LEU A 228 16.18 -0.09 -7.10
N ILE A 229 16.65 1.07 -7.56
CA ILE A 229 15.87 2.02 -8.36
C ILE A 229 16.50 2.09 -9.75
N PRO A 230 15.77 1.77 -10.82
CA PRO A 230 16.29 1.88 -12.17
C PRO A 230 16.54 3.36 -12.53
N PRO A 231 17.68 3.68 -13.15
CA PRO A 231 17.96 5.04 -13.60
C PRO A 231 16.96 5.44 -14.70
N ARG A 232 16.67 6.74 -14.77
CA ARG A 232 15.83 7.29 -15.84
C ARG A 232 16.52 7.15 -17.19
N LYS A 233 15.75 7.08 -18.25
CA LYS A 233 16.29 7.04 -19.63
C LYS A 233 17.25 8.20 -19.87
N GLY A 234 18.46 7.90 -20.32
CA GLY A 234 19.51 8.88 -20.57
C GLY A 234 20.19 9.41 -19.31
N ALA A 235 20.05 8.74 -18.18
CA ALA A 235 20.68 9.13 -16.92
C ALA A 235 22.22 8.96 -17.00
N GLY A 236 22.96 10.00 -16.61
CA GLY A 236 24.41 9.96 -16.42
C GLY A 236 24.81 9.59 -14.98
N TYR A 237 26.11 9.37 -14.77
CA TYR A 237 26.68 9.15 -13.42
C TYR A 237 26.51 10.38 -12.53
N TRP A 238 26.24 10.13 -11.24
CA TRP A 238 26.24 11.20 -10.24
C TRP A 238 27.58 11.21 -9.49
N PRO A 239 28.16 12.38 -9.27
CA PRO A 239 29.33 12.52 -8.42
C PRO A 239 28.96 12.26 -6.94
N GLY A 240 29.91 11.69 -6.18
CA GLY A 240 29.72 11.41 -4.76
C GLY A 240 29.32 9.96 -4.46
N GLU A 241 28.73 9.74 -3.30
CA GLU A 241 28.48 8.40 -2.74
C GLU A 241 27.16 7.77 -3.25
N TYR A 242 27.00 7.64 -4.58
CA TYR A 242 25.81 7.03 -5.21
C TYR A 242 26.15 5.72 -5.93
N ALA A 243 26.92 4.85 -5.25
CA ALA A 243 27.45 3.63 -5.85
C ALA A 243 26.35 2.71 -6.40
N ASP A 244 25.27 2.48 -5.64
CA ASP A 244 24.17 1.60 -6.08
C ASP A 244 23.49 2.14 -7.35
N ARG A 245 23.20 3.44 -7.36
CA ARG A 245 22.60 4.09 -8.52
C ARG A 245 23.53 4.09 -9.72
N ASN A 246 24.80 4.45 -9.53
CA ASN A 246 25.78 4.51 -10.62
C ASN A 246 26.07 3.10 -11.22
N ARG A 247 26.02 2.06 -10.40
CA ARG A 247 26.08 0.67 -10.89
C ARG A 247 24.90 0.30 -11.76
N ALA A 248 23.73 0.86 -11.53
CA ALA A 248 22.54 0.62 -12.35
C ALA A 248 22.56 1.42 -13.67
N VAL A 249 23.42 2.47 -13.80
CA VAL A 249 23.63 3.24 -15.04
C VAL A 249 24.64 2.55 -15.97
N ALA A 250 25.58 1.78 -15.41
CA ALA A 250 26.59 1.04 -16.16
C ALA A 250 25.99 -0.17 -16.88
#